data_17f4a04baf4ef1ba6d0cd036399f502f
#
_entry.id   17f4a04baf4ef1ba6d0cd036399f502f
#
_cell.length_a   1.000
_cell.length_b   1.000
_cell.length_c   1.000
_cell.angle_alpha   90.00
_cell.angle_beta   90.00
_cell.angle_gamma   90.00
#
_symmetry.space_group_name_H-M   'P 1'
#
loop_
_entity.id
_entity.type
_entity.pdbx_description
1 polymer ?
#
loop_
_entity_poly.entity_id
_entity_poly.type
_entity_poly.pdbx_seq_one_letter_code
_entity_poly.pdbx_strand_id
1 'polypeptide(L)'
;MNKNLTMTGLGFTSGLPYMLIFSTLSIWLRDVGIDLTIIGFFAWISLTYSLKFLWSPLVDRYSIPFLKYFGSRKSWIILMQIFIVIFLICLSNADPLIDITYLAIFAILIALAGSFQDIAIDAFRIELAGIEEQGNLAAYYQFGYRGAVSYTHLTLPTKA
;
A
#
# COMPACT_ATOMS: atom_id res chain seq x y z
N MET A 1 -6.95 14.37 18.87
CA MET A 1 -6.79 13.18 18.01
C MET A 1 -5.77 12.27 18.67
N ASN A 2 -6.10 11.02 18.93
CA ASN A 2 -5.16 10.08 19.57
C ASN A 2 -4.08 9.66 18.54
N LYS A 3 -2.84 10.15 18.72
CA LYS A 3 -1.72 9.90 17.80
C LYS A 3 -1.49 8.39 17.54
N ASN A 4 -1.59 7.59 18.60
CA ASN A 4 -1.37 6.15 18.53
C ASN A 4 -2.41 5.45 17.67
N LEU A 5 -3.69 5.75 17.90
CA LEU A 5 -4.78 5.19 17.09
C LEU A 5 -4.68 5.59 15.61
N THR A 6 -4.29 6.84 15.36
CA THR A 6 -4.07 7.32 14.00
C THR A 6 -2.93 6.54 13.32
N MET A 7 -1.81 6.32 14.00
CA MET A 7 -0.70 5.55 13.45
C MET A 7 -1.06 4.09 13.21
N THR A 8 -1.82 3.46 14.12
CA THR A 8 -2.33 2.09 13.93
C THR A 8 -3.23 2.00 12.69
N GLY A 9 -4.16 2.94 12.53
CA GLY A 9 -5.02 3.00 11.34
C GLY A 9 -4.24 3.19 10.04
N LEU A 10 -3.26 4.10 10.02
CA LEU A 10 -2.40 4.33 8.87
C LEU A 10 -1.54 3.11 8.55
N GLY A 11 -1.01 2.42 9.56
CA GLY A 11 -0.29 1.17 9.37
C GLY A 11 -1.16 0.08 8.74
N PHE A 12 -2.40 -0.05 9.22
CA PHE A 12 -3.35 -1.03 8.65
C PHE A 12 -3.68 -0.71 7.17
N THR A 13 -3.96 0.55 6.84
CA THR A 13 -4.26 0.96 5.46
C THR A 13 -3.07 0.85 4.52
N SER A 14 -1.84 0.91 5.03
CA SER A 14 -0.62 0.71 4.25
C SER A 14 -0.31 -0.78 4.04
N GLY A 15 -0.48 -1.61 5.08
CA GLY A 15 -0.19 -3.04 5.00
C GLY A 15 -1.17 -3.82 4.12
N LEU A 16 -2.42 -3.37 4.04
CA LEU A 16 -3.49 -4.07 3.33
C LEU A 16 -3.24 -4.16 1.80
N PRO A 17 -2.97 -3.07 1.07
CA PRO A 17 -2.68 -3.14 -0.37
C PRO A 17 -1.44 -3.97 -0.68
N TYR A 18 -0.41 -3.88 0.17
CA TYR A 18 0.80 -4.68 0.02
C TYR A 18 0.49 -6.18 0.04
N MET A 19 -0.25 -6.65 1.04
CA MET A 19 -0.64 -8.05 1.14
C MET A 19 -1.57 -8.51 0.02
N LEU A 20 -2.50 -7.65 -0.40
CA LEU A 20 -3.40 -7.96 -1.51
C LEU A 20 -2.65 -8.22 -2.81
N ILE A 21 -1.61 -7.45 -3.12
CA ILE A 21 -0.83 -7.60 -4.36
C ILE A 21 0.15 -8.78 -4.25
N PHE A 22 0.89 -8.91 -3.16
CA PHE A 22 1.98 -9.88 -3.09
C PHE A 22 1.53 -11.27 -2.63
N SER A 23 0.52 -11.38 -1.78
CA SER A 23 0.03 -12.66 -1.28
C SER A 23 -1.25 -13.07 -1.99
N THR A 24 -2.30 -12.28 -1.87
CA THR A 24 -3.63 -12.62 -2.39
C THR A 24 -3.64 -12.79 -3.90
N LEU A 25 -3.06 -11.82 -4.61
CA LEU A 25 -3.00 -11.87 -6.07
C LEU A 25 -2.22 -13.09 -6.56
N SER A 26 -1.07 -13.41 -5.94
CA SER A 26 -0.27 -14.57 -6.31
C SER A 26 -1.01 -15.89 -6.09
N ILE A 27 -1.77 -16.01 -4.98
CA ILE A 27 -2.59 -17.18 -4.71
C ILE A 27 -3.72 -17.28 -5.74
N TRP A 28 -4.42 -16.19 -6.01
CA TRP A 28 -5.50 -16.16 -6.99
C TRP A 28 -5.02 -16.54 -8.39
N LEU A 29 -3.92 -15.99 -8.86
CA LEU A 29 -3.32 -16.34 -10.16
C LEU A 29 -2.96 -17.81 -10.25
N ARG A 30 -2.45 -18.39 -9.17
CA ARG A 30 -2.13 -19.81 -9.09
C ARG A 30 -3.39 -20.68 -9.15
N ASP A 31 -4.43 -20.31 -8.41
CA ASP A 31 -5.73 -21.06 -8.36
C ASP A 31 -6.41 -21.08 -9.72
N VAL A 32 -6.26 -20.02 -10.51
CA VAL A 32 -6.78 -19.91 -11.89
C VAL A 32 -5.91 -20.65 -12.90
N GLY A 33 -4.73 -21.14 -12.50
CA GLY A 33 -3.85 -21.95 -13.34
C GLY A 33 -2.84 -21.14 -14.16
N ILE A 34 -2.54 -19.90 -13.78
CA ILE A 34 -1.48 -19.10 -14.42
C ILE A 34 -0.11 -19.71 -14.10
N ASP A 35 0.76 -19.73 -15.10
CA ASP A 35 2.11 -20.27 -15.00
C ASP A 35 2.91 -19.59 -13.88
N LEU A 36 3.67 -20.40 -13.11
CA LEU A 36 4.50 -19.92 -12.01
C LEU A 36 5.56 -18.92 -12.45
N THR A 37 6.02 -19.00 -13.69
CA THR A 37 6.99 -18.04 -14.26
C THR A 37 6.36 -16.64 -14.33
N ILE A 38 5.11 -16.56 -14.79
CA ILE A 38 4.35 -15.29 -14.86
C ILE A 38 4.13 -14.74 -13.45
N ILE A 39 3.72 -15.59 -12.51
CA ILE A 39 3.56 -15.19 -11.10
C ILE A 39 4.87 -14.67 -10.53
N GLY A 40 5.99 -15.30 -10.88
CA GLY A 40 7.32 -14.84 -10.51
C GLY A 40 7.65 -13.43 -11.00
N PHE A 41 7.19 -13.03 -12.20
CA PHE A 41 7.35 -11.67 -12.69
C PHE A 41 6.58 -10.64 -11.85
N PHE A 42 5.43 -11.00 -11.28
CA PHE A 42 4.72 -10.12 -10.35
C PHE A 42 5.52 -9.81 -9.07
N ALA A 43 6.45 -10.68 -8.67
CA ALA A 43 7.34 -10.39 -7.55
C ALA A 43 8.25 -9.17 -7.80
N TRP A 44 8.55 -8.85 -9.06
CA TRP A 44 9.34 -7.67 -9.43
C TRP A 44 8.62 -6.36 -9.11
N ILE A 45 7.30 -6.39 -8.96
CA ILE A 45 6.51 -5.23 -8.51
C ILE A 45 6.99 -4.75 -7.12
N SER A 46 7.55 -5.66 -6.29
CA SER A 46 8.13 -5.30 -5.00
C SER A 46 9.30 -4.31 -5.09
N LEU A 47 9.99 -4.26 -6.24
CA LEU A 47 11.03 -3.25 -6.48
C LEU A 47 10.50 -1.82 -6.39
N THR A 48 9.22 -1.59 -6.69
CA THR A 48 8.58 -0.29 -6.54
C THR A 48 8.67 0.22 -5.10
N TYR A 49 8.49 -0.68 -4.12
CA TYR A 49 8.63 -0.33 -2.70
C TYR A 49 10.10 -0.15 -2.30
N SER A 50 11.01 -0.92 -2.86
CA SER A 50 12.45 -0.80 -2.60
C SER A 50 13.01 0.52 -3.18
N LEU A 51 12.48 0.96 -4.30
CA LEU A 51 12.89 2.18 -4.99
C LEU A 51 12.15 3.44 -4.49
N LYS A 52 11.40 3.35 -3.38
CA LYS A 52 10.62 4.48 -2.85
C LYS A 52 11.45 5.75 -2.60
N PHE A 53 12.76 5.64 -2.40
CA PHE A 53 13.64 6.79 -2.23
C PHE A 53 13.70 7.70 -3.47
N LEU A 54 13.43 7.17 -4.66
CA LEU A 54 13.39 7.96 -5.91
C LEU A 54 12.20 8.92 -5.96
N TRP A 55 11.08 8.52 -5.35
CA TRP A 55 9.84 9.32 -5.32
C TRP A 55 9.77 10.24 -4.10
N SER A 56 10.59 10.02 -3.08
CA SER A 56 10.59 10.82 -1.85
C SER A 56 10.72 12.32 -2.12
N PRO A 57 11.64 12.79 -3.00
CA PRO A 57 11.74 14.22 -3.30
C PRO A 57 10.48 14.82 -3.92
N LEU A 58 9.68 13.99 -4.61
CA LEU A 58 8.42 14.44 -5.20
C LEU A 58 7.39 14.76 -4.12
N VAL A 59 7.22 13.85 -3.16
CA VAL A 59 6.28 14.00 -2.03
C VAL A 59 6.71 15.18 -1.13
N ASP A 60 8.04 15.42 -1.02
CA ASP A 60 8.56 16.49 -0.19
C ASP A 60 8.42 17.87 -0.82
N ARG A 61 8.63 17.97 -2.15
CA ARG A 61 8.60 19.24 -2.88
C ARG A 61 7.21 19.72 -3.27
N TYR A 62 6.31 18.79 -3.61
CA TYR A 62 5.01 19.13 -4.17
C TYR A 62 3.91 19.03 -3.12
N SER A 63 3.23 20.16 -2.86
CA SER A 63 1.97 20.19 -2.12
C SER A 63 0.80 20.10 -3.11
N ILE A 64 -0.18 19.26 -2.83
CA ILE A 64 -1.36 19.10 -3.68
C ILE A 64 -2.26 20.34 -3.47
N PRO A 65 -2.43 21.22 -4.49
CA PRO A 65 -3.11 22.50 -4.31
C PRO A 65 -4.58 22.35 -3.94
N PHE A 66 -5.24 21.30 -4.41
CA PHE A 66 -6.67 21.06 -4.20
C PHE A 66 -7.00 20.58 -2.77
N LEU A 67 -6.04 20.01 -2.05
CA LEU A 67 -6.21 19.45 -0.71
C LEU A 67 -5.41 20.22 0.37
N LYS A 68 -4.95 21.44 0.07
CA LYS A 68 -4.14 22.27 0.99
C LYS A 68 -4.80 22.48 2.37
N TYR A 69 -6.13 22.42 2.43
CA TYR A 69 -6.89 22.56 3.68
C TYR A 69 -6.52 21.49 4.73
N PHE A 70 -6.17 20.28 4.30
CA PHE A 70 -5.81 19.18 5.21
C PHE A 70 -4.33 19.16 5.61
N GLY A 71 -3.50 20.00 5.01
CA GLY A 71 -2.03 19.99 5.17
C GLY A 71 -1.34 19.09 4.14
N SER A 72 -0.09 19.40 3.81
CA SER A 72 0.62 18.77 2.68
C SER A 72 0.69 17.23 2.78
N ARG A 73 1.08 16.68 3.94
CA ARG A 73 1.27 15.23 4.12
C ARG A 73 -0.05 14.46 4.10
N LYS A 74 -1.07 14.96 4.79
CA LYS A 74 -2.39 14.33 4.81
C LYS A 74 -3.04 14.31 3.43
N SER A 75 -2.80 15.36 2.64
CA SER A 75 -3.30 15.44 1.27
C SER A 75 -2.76 14.33 0.39
N TRP A 76 -1.46 14.03 0.49
CA TRP A 76 -0.84 12.91 -0.21
C TRP A 76 -1.40 11.57 0.24
N ILE A 77 -1.55 11.36 1.56
CA ILE A 77 -2.12 10.12 2.12
C ILE A 77 -3.53 9.88 1.58
N ILE A 78 -4.41 10.90 1.64
CA ILE A 78 -5.80 10.80 1.17
C ILE A 78 -5.85 10.52 -0.34
N LEU A 79 -5.05 11.24 -1.14
CA LEU A 79 -5.03 11.07 -2.59
C LEU A 79 -4.58 9.67 -2.98
N MET A 80 -3.49 9.18 -2.39
CA MET A 80 -2.99 7.83 -2.69
C MET A 80 -3.96 6.75 -2.22
N GLN A 81 -4.64 6.96 -1.08
CA GLN A 81 -5.67 6.04 -0.61
C GLN A 81 -6.83 5.91 -1.60
N ILE A 82 -7.28 7.04 -2.17
CA ILE A 82 -8.33 7.05 -3.20
C ILE A 82 -7.86 6.28 -4.44
N PHE A 83 -6.64 6.53 -4.91
CA PHE A 83 -6.10 5.82 -6.07
C PHE A 83 -5.97 4.31 -5.82
N ILE A 84 -5.50 3.90 -4.64
CA ILE A 84 -5.42 2.48 -4.27
C ILE A 84 -6.80 1.83 -4.34
N VAL A 85 -7.84 2.47 -3.79
CA VAL A 85 -9.21 1.93 -3.84
C VAL A 85 -9.71 1.81 -5.28
N ILE A 86 -9.52 2.84 -6.10
CA ILE A 86 -9.94 2.83 -7.52
C ILE A 86 -9.20 1.70 -8.27
N PHE A 87 -7.88 1.61 -8.11
CA PHE A 87 -7.10 0.60 -8.81
C PHE A 87 -7.39 -0.82 -8.33
N LEU A 88 -7.71 -1.03 -7.05
CA LEU A 88 -8.18 -2.30 -6.54
C LEU A 88 -9.52 -2.71 -7.14
N ILE A 89 -10.45 -1.77 -7.29
CA ILE A 89 -11.73 -2.02 -7.99
C ILE A 89 -11.48 -2.39 -9.45
N CYS A 90 -10.61 -1.67 -10.16
CA CYS A 90 -10.24 -2.01 -11.52
C CYS A 90 -9.61 -3.40 -11.62
N LEU A 91 -8.68 -3.71 -10.72
CA LEU A 91 -8.01 -5.00 -10.66
C LEU A 91 -8.99 -6.15 -10.36
N SER A 92 -9.97 -5.93 -9.49
CA SER A 92 -10.98 -6.93 -9.15
C SER A 92 -11.94 -7.29 -10.30
N ASN A 93 -12.06 -6.42 -11.31
CA ASN A 93 -12.86 -6.67 -12.51
C ASN A 93 -12.05 -7.30 -13.65
N ALA A 94 -10.75 -7.52 -13.48
CA ALA A 94 -9.89 -8.14 -14.48
C ALA A 94 -10.05 -9.66 -14.48
N ASP A 95 -10.08 -10.27 -15.67
CA ASP A 95 -10.00 -11.72 -15.81
C ASP A 95 -8.52 -12.11 -16.08
N PRO A 96 -7.85 -12.84 -15.17
CA PRO A 96 -6.45 -13.22 -15.34
C PRO A 96 -6.17 -14.06 -16.57
N LEU A 97 -7.15 -14.82 -17.05
CA LEU A 97 -6.99 -15.70 -18.22
C LEU A 97 -7.07 -14.95 -19.54
N ILE A 98 -7.78 -13.81 -19.55
CA ILE A 98 -8.02 -13.02 -20.77
C ILE A 98 -6.99 -11.89 -20.87
N ASP A 99 -6.71 -11.20 -19.76
CA ASP A 99 -5.98 -9.93 -19.83
C ASP A 99 -4.97 -9.75 -18.69
N ILE A 100 -3.99 -10.66 -18.64
CA ILE A 100 -2.91 -10.65 -17.64
C ILE A 100 -2.13 -9.32 -17.64
N THR A 101 -2.02 -8.66 -18.80
CA THR A 101 -1.33 -7.36 -18.94
C THR A 101 -2.08 -6.26 -18.23
N TYR A 102 -3.41 -6.21 -18.36
CA TYR A 102 -4.25 -5.26 -17.63
C TYR A 102 -4.08 -5.43 -16.12
N LEU A 103 -4.10 -6.67 -15.67
CA LEU A 103 -3.92 -7.02 -14.24
C LEU A 103 -2.54 -6.60 -13.74
N ALA A 104 -1.48 -6.82 -14.53
CA ALA A 104 -0.12 -6.40 -14.19
C ALA A 104 0.01 -4.87 -14.08
N ILE A 105 -0.62 -4.12 -15.00
CA ILE A 105 -0.60 -2.65 -14.98
C ILE A 105 -1.24 -2.13 -13.68
N PHE A 106 -2.44 -2.62 -13.31
CA PHE A 106 -3.10 -2.17 -12.09
C PHE A 106 -2.35 -2.60 -10.83
N ALA A 107 -1.74 -3.78 -10.81
CA ALA A 107 -0.88 -4.20 -9.69
C ALA A 107 0.32 -3.25 -9.51
N ILE A 108 0.97 -2.83 -10.60
CA ILE A 108 2.06 -1.84 -10.57
C ILE A 108 1.54 -0.48 -10.07
N LEU A 109 0.39 -0.02 -10.55
CA LEU A 109 -0.21 1.26 -10.14
C LEU A 109 -0.56 1.26 -8.64
N ILE A 110 -1.09 0.15 -8.11
CA ILE A 110 -1.37 0.01 -6.67
C ILE A 110 -0.06 0.03 -5.87
N ALA A 111 0.97 -0.67 -6.34
CA ALA A 111 2.28 -0.69 -5.67
C ALA A 111 2.93 0.70 -5.67
N LEU A 112 2.85 1.45 -6.77
CA LEU A 112 3.30 2.83 -6.86
C LEU A 112 2.54 3.73 -5.87
N ALA A 113 1.21 3.70 -5.89
CA ALA A 113 0.37 4.49 -4.99
C ALA A 113 0.66 4.13 -3.51
N GLY A 114 0.82 2.85 -3.18
CA GLY A 114 1.21 2.38 -1.85
C GLY A 114 2.58 2.90 -1.43
N SER A 115 3.57 2.88 -2.33
CA SER A 115 4.90 3.42 -2.10
C SER A 115 4.88 4.93 -1.79
N PHE A 116 4.10 5.72 -2.55
CA PHE A 116 3.88 7.15 -2.28
C PHE A 116 3.16 7.38 -0.94
N GLN A 117 2.16 6.56 -0.64
CA GLN A 117 1.45 6.62 0.63
C GLN A 117 2.38 6.37 1.81
N ASP A 118 3.25 5.37 1.74
CA ASP A 118 4.22 5.04 2.78
C ASP A 118 5.17 6.20 3.06
N ILE A 119 5.70 6.85 2.02
CA ILE A 119 6.57 8.03 2.16
C ILE A 119 5.81 9.16 2.87
N ALA A 120 4.56 9.42 2.48
CA ALA A 120 3.75 10.46 3.08
C ALA A 120 3.41 10.16 4.55
N ILE A 121 3.18 8.89 4.91
CA ILE A 121 2.94 8.45 6.29
C ILE A 121 4.21 8.59 7.14
N ASP A 122 5.37 8.18 6.61
CA ASP A 122 6.65 8.32 7.32
C ASP A 122 6.96 9.80 7.60
N ALA A 123 6.77 10.68 6.62
CA ALA A 123 6.93 12.12 6.82
C ALA A 123 5.90 12.69 7.81
N PHE A 124 4.64 12.27 7.74
CA PHE A 124 3.60 12.67 8.68
C PHE A 124 3.90 12.23 10.11
N ARG A 125 4.45 11.02 10.30
CA ARG A 125 4.87 10.52 11.62
C ARG A 125 5.92 11.43 12.24
N ILE A 126 6.92 11.86 11.45
CA ILE A 126 7.99 12.75 11.91
C ILE A 126 7.42 14.11 12.35
N GLU A 127 6.47 14.65 11.61
CA GLU A 127 5.82 15.94 11.92
C GLU A 127 4.86 15.85 13.11
N LEU A 128 4.32 14.65 13.41
CA LEU A 128 3.28 14.45 14.43
C LEU A 128 3.81 14.52 15.86
N ALA A 129 5.08 14.20 16.09
CA ALA A 129 5.66 14.07 17.42
C ALA A 129 7.16 14.31 17.47
N GLY A 130 7.65 14.70 18.65
CA GLY A 130 9.07 14.87 18.92
C GLY A 130 9.86 13.54 18.89
N ILE A 131 11.19 13.66 18.97
CA ILE A 131 12.12 12.53 18.85
C ILE A 131 11.84 11.42 19.86
N GLU A 132 11.44 11.77 21.07
CA GLU A 132 11.18 10.83 22.16
C GLU A 132 9.96 9.91 21.90
N GLU A 133 8.97 10.39 21.15
CA GLU A 133 7.74 9.66 20.83
C GLU A 133 7.84 8.85 19.52
N GLN A 134 8.89 9.05 18.71
CA GLN A 134 9.00 8.43 17.38
C GLN A 134 9.01 6.90 17.44
N GLY A 135 9.71 6.32 18.41
CA GLY A 135 9.77 4.87 18.61
C GLY A 135 8.39 4.28 18.94
N ASN A 136 7.62 4.97 19.77
CA ASN A 136 6.27 4.56 20.14
C ASN A 136 5.31 4.63 18.93
N LEU A 137 5.33 5.72 18.18
CA LEU A 137 4.50 5.87 16.98
C LEU A 137 4.86 4.85 15.89
N ALA A 138 6.15 4.53 15.73
CA ALA A 138 6.59 3.48 14.82
C ALA A 138 6.07 2.10 15.25
N ALA A 139 6.05 1.80 16.56
CA ALA A 139 5.50 0.55 17.09
C ALA A 139 4.00 0.43 16.81
N TYR A 140 3.22 1.49 17.03
CA TYR A 140 1.78 1.50 16.72
C TYR A 140 1.50 1.38 15.20
N TYR A 141 2.29 2.03 14.36
CA TYR A 141 2.22 1.86 12.92
C TYR A 141 2.47 0.40 12.52
N GLN A 142 3.55 -0.19 13.05
CA GLN A 142 3.90 -1.59 12.78
C GLN A 142 2.85 -2.57 13.31
N PHE A 143 2.24 -2.27 14.45
CA PHE A 143 1.13 -3.06 14.99
C PHE A 143 -0.08 -3.07 14.03
N GLY A 144 -0.46 -1.90 13.51
CA GLY A 144 -1.52 -1.78 12.51
C GLY A 144 -1.19 -2.52 11.21
N TYR A 145 0.03 -2.37 10.72
CA TYR A 145 0.53 -3.07 9.52
C TYR A 145 0.44 -4.59 9.68
N ARG A 146 0.93 -5.13 10.80
CA ARG A 146 0.83 -6.56 11.10
C ARG A 146 -0.61 -7.04 11.29
N GLY A 147 -1.48 -6.18 11.80
CA GLY A 147 -2.93 -6.45 11.87
C GLY A 147 -3.52 -6.66 10.50
N ALA A 148 -3.16 -5.83 9.49
CA ALA A 148 -3.59 -6.02 8.10
C ALA A 148 -3.06 -7.33 7.51
N VAL A 149 -1.80 -7.67 7.77
CA VAL A 149 -1.19 -8.94 7.33
C VAL A 149 -1.95 -10.14 7.91
N SER A 150 -2.21 -10.13 9.22
CA SER A 150 -2.96 -11.22 9.87
C SER A 150 -4.38 -11.32 9.34
N TYR A 151 -5.06 -10.18 9.11
CA TYR A 151 -6.41 -10.15 8.55
C TYR A 151 -6.46 -10.82 7.17
N THR A 152 -5.55 -10.49 6.27
CA THR A 152 -5.51 -11.10 4.92
C THR A 152 -5.24 -12.61 4.96
N HIS A 153 -4.35 -13.06 5.85
CA HIS A 153 -4.09 -14.49 6.02
C HIS A 153 -5.26 -15.28 6.61
N LEU A 154 -6.05 -14.67 7.49
CA LEU A 154 -7.20 -15.34 8.13
C LEU A 154 -8.46 -15.34 7.25
N THR A 155 -8.62 -14.32 6.40
CA THR A 155 -9.84 -14.17 5.58
C THR A 155 -9.74 -14.82 4.20
N LEU A 156 -8.52 -15.06 3.71
CA LEU A 156 -8.35 -15.84 2.49
C LEU A 156 -8.55 -17.31 2.78
N PRO A 157 -9.39 -18.01 1.99
CA PRO A 157 -9.52 -19.45 2.14
C PRO A 157 -8.18 -20.10 1.77
N THR A 158 -7.42 -20.46 2.78
CA THR A 158 -6.35 -21.44 2.63
C THR A 158 -7.00 -22.77 2.33
N LYS A 159 -7.25 -23.04 1.06
CA LYS A 159 -7.51 -24.42 0.65
C LYS A 159 -6.21 -25.19 0.91
N ALA A 160 -6.24 -25.95 2.01
CA ALA A 160 -5.26 -26.98 2.27
C ALA A 160 -5.30 -28.06 1.18
#